data_936d9b417a2833d364b45d810f322d39
#
_entry.id   936d9b417a2833d364b45d810f322d39
#
_cell.length_a   1.000
_cell.length_b   1.000
_cell.length_c   1.000
_cell.angle_alpha   90.00
_cell.angle_beta   90.00
_cell.angle_gamma   90.00
#
_symmetry.space_group_name_H-M   'P 1'
#
loop_
_entity.id
_entity.type
_entity.pdbx_description
1 polymer ?
#
loop_
_entity_poly.entity_id
_entity_poly.type
_entity_poly.pdbx_seq_one_letter_code
_entity_poly.pdbx_strand_id
1 'polypeptide(L)'
;TEAFESVNEPTDLGTLSKIIANLNIQNDIKVEDIQNQVELALMKEGYYQVAKSFIVYRQQHTEDRETLEKMKFLSDYCVASNAATGSKFDANANVEHKNIATLIGELPKQGFIRLNRRLLVDRIKKMYGKDLADEYIDLLNHHFIYKNDETNLANYCASITMYPWLIGGTNSIGGNSTAPTNLKSFCGGFINMVFMVSSMLAGACATPEFLMYMNYFIQKEYGKDYWERADEVVDLSLRKRTIDKVITDYFEQIVYSLNQPTGARNYQAVFWNISYYDRPYFESLFGNFYFPDGSQ
;
A
#
# COMPACT_ATOMS: atom_id res chain seq x y z
N THR A 1 10.67 -4.01 -43.65
CA THR A 1 9.71 -4.02 -44.78
C THR A 1 8.34 -3.57 -44.35
N GLU A 2 7.71 -4.14 -43.32
CA GLU A 2 6.34 -3.85 -42.85
C GLU A 2 6.05 -2.35 -42.69
N ALA A 3 7.00 -1.58 -42.12
CA ALA A 3 6.84 -0.14 -41.95
C ALA A 3 6.77 0.62 -43.30
N PHE A 4 7.48 0.16 -44.33
CA PHE A 4 7.40 0.70 -45.68
C PHE A 4 6.07 0.35 -46.34
N GLU A 5 5.64 -0.90 -46.21
CA GLU A 5 4.36 -1.39 -46.74
C GLU A 5 3.18 -0.64 -46.12
N SER A 6 3.23 -0.37 -44.83
CA SER A 6 2.15 0.31 -44.09
C SER A 6 1.88 1.75 -44.55
N VAL A 7 2.86 2.40 -45.15
CA VAL A 7 2.74 3.76 -45.70
C VAL A 7 2.77 3.79 -47.23
N ASN A 8 2.68 2.62 -47.90
CA ASN A 8 2.78 2.45 -49.35
C ASN A 8 4.05 3.08 -49.96
N GLU A 9 5.14 3.10 -49.21
CA GLU A 9 6.44 3.58 -49.68
C GLU A 9 7.18 2.43 -50.35
N PRO A 10 7.60 2.57 -51.61
CA PRO A 10 8.33 1.51 -52.32
C PRO A 10 9.69 1.29 -51.66
N THR A 11 10.06 0.04 -51.47
CA THR A 11 11.37 -0.33 -50.91
C THR A 11 11.97 -1.48 -51.72
N ASP A 12 13.30 -1.45 -51.82
CA ASP A 12 14.10 -2.51 -52.43
C ASP A 12 15.23 -2.97 -51.50
N LEU A 13 15.93 -4.02 -51.90
CA LEU A 13 17.05 -4.57 -51.13
C LEU A 13 18.20 -3.56 -50.98
N GLY A 14 18.38 -2.67 -51.94
CA GLY A 14 19.42 -1.63 -51.94
C GLY A 14 19.13 -0.59 -50.84
N THR A 15 17.88 -0.14 -50.75
CA THR A 15 17.41 0.78 -49.70
C THR A 15 17.57 0.15 -48.30
N LEU A 16 17.10 -1.09 -48.14
CA LEU A 16 17.23 -1.80 -46.85
C LEU A 16 18.70 -2.00 -46.47
N SER A 17 19.56 -2.35 -47.43
CA SER A 17 21.00 -2.51 -47.16
C SER A 17 21.67 -1.21 -46.71
N LYS A 18 21.28 -0.06 -47.28
CA LYS A 18 21.79 1.25 -46.84
C LYS A 18 21.36 1.57 -45.37
N ILE A 19 20.10 1.30 -45.05
CA ILE A 19 19.60 1.51 -43.68
C ILE A 19 20.37 0.62 -42.71
N ILE A 20 20.54 -0.67 -43.04
CA ILE A 20 21.26 -1.64 -42.21
C ILE A 20 22.73 -1.25 -42.05
N ALA A 21 23.40 -0.77 -43.10
CA ALA A 21 24.80 -0.34 -43.07
C ALA A 21 25.03 0.87 -42.15
N ASN A 22 23.99 1.65 -41.83
CA ASN A 22 24.05 2.76 -40.89
C ASN A 22 23.85 2.36 -39.44
N LEU A 23 23.58 1.06 -39.15
CA LEU A 23 23.41 0.57 -37.80
C LEU A 23 24.78 0.17 -37.20
N ASN A 24 25.06 0.63 -36.02
CA ASN A 24 26.24 0.22 -35.24
C ASN A 24 25.84 -0.89 -34.26
N ILE A 25 25.79 -2.13 -34.75
CA ILE A 25 25.42 -3.30 -33.96
C ILE A 25 26.69 -3.91 -33.35
N GLN A 26 26.82 -3.81 -32.06
CA GLN A 26 27.89 -4.46 -31.26
C GLN A 26 27.33 -5.71 -30.58
N ASN A 27 28.23 -6.62 -30.16
CA ASN A 27 27.85 -7.73 -29.28
C ASN A 27 27.27 -7.17 -27.99
N ASP A 28 26.18 -7.76 -27.52
CA ASP A 28 25.42 -7.37 -26.31
C ASP A 28 24.62 -6.05 -26.40
N ILE A 29 24.35 -5.52 -27.59
CA ILE A 29 23.44 -4.39 -27.78
C ILE A 29 21.99 -4.77 -27.42
N LYS A 30 21.32 -3.90 -26.68
CA LYS A 30 19.89 -4.10 -26.34
C LYS A 30 19.00 -3.91 -27.57
N VAL A 31 17.88 -4.64 -27.61
CA VAL A 31 16.90 -4.55 -28.69
C VAL A 31 16.38 -3.12 -28.88
N GLU A 32 16.17 -2.41 -27.76
CA GLU A 32 15.72 -1.02 -27.76
C GLU A 32 16.72 -0.08 -28.44
N ASP A 33 18.02 -0.31 -28.27
CA ASP A 33 19.08 0.48 -28.88
C ASP A 33 19.17 0.22 -30.39
N ILE A 34 18.97 -1.04 -30.81
CA ILE A 34 18.86 -1.37 -32.23
C ILE A 34 17.66 -0.65 -32.84
N GLN A 35 16.52 -0.68 -32.19
CA GLN A 35 15.32 0.00 -32.64
C GLN A 35 15.50 1.52 -32.77
N ASN A 36 16.15 2.15 -31.79
CA ASN A 36 16.50 3.57 -31.82
C ASN A 36 17.41 3.89 -32.99
N GLN A 37 18.40 3.04 -33.28
CA GLN A 37 19.28 3.22 -34.42
C GLN A 37 18.53 3.08 -35.78
N VAL A 38 17.57 2.15 -35.87
CA VAL A 38 16.71 2.00 -37.06
C VAL A 38 15.88 3.26 -37.26
N GLU A 39 15.26 3.82 -36.23
CA GLU A 39 14.52 5.08 -36.34
C GLU A 39 15.39 6.22 -36.86
N LEU A 40 16.57 6.39 -36.28
CA LEU A 40 17.52 7.42 -36.71
C LEU A 40 18.00 7.21 -38.11
N ALA A 41 18.28 5.97 -38.52
CA ALA A 41 18.72 5.65 -39.86
C ALA A 41 17.62 5.95 -40.92
N LEU A 42 16.36 5.60 -40.63
CA LEU A 42 15.22 5.93 -41.47
C LEU A 42 15.04 7.45 -41.64
N MET A 43 15.15 8.20 -40.52
CA MET A 43 15.06 9.67 -40.56
C MET A 43 16.21 10.30 -41.38
N LYS A 44 17.44 9.78 -41.19
CA LYS A 44 18.63 10.26 -41.89
C LYS A 44 18.55 10.05 -43.40
N GLU A 45 17.98 8.94 -43.84
CA GLU A 45 17.75 8.63 -45.26
C GLU A 45 16.50 9.33 -45.84
N GLY A 46 15.78 10.15 -45.05
CA GLY A 46 14.63 10.93 -45.50
C GLY A 46 13.28 10.20 -45.45
N TYR A 47 13.24 8.98 -44.93
CA TYR A 47 12.02 8.16 -44.85
C TYR A 47 11.18 8.50 -43.61
N TYR A 48 10.78 9.75 -43.45
CA TYR A 48 10.09 10.25 -42.23
C TYR A 48 8.75 9.57 -41.97
N GLN A 49 7.97 9.25 -43.00
CA GLN A 49 6.68 8.57 -42.82
C GLN A 49 6.88 7.12 -42.40
N VAL A 50 7.88 6.45 -42.95
CA VAL A 50 8.26 5.09 -42.59
C VAL A 50 8.78 5.06 -41.16
N ALA A 51 9.63 6.01 -40.75
CA ALA A 51 10.11 6.16 -39.38
C ALA A 51 8.95 6.35 -38.41
N LYS A 52 7.98 7.21 -38.76
CA LYS A 52 6.78 7.42 -37.92
C LYS A 52 5.96 6.13 -37.80
N SER A 53 5.73 5.40 -38.88
CA SER A 53 5.04 4.12 -38.85
C SER A 53 5.79 3.09 -37.99
N PHE A 54 7.11 3.04 -38.10
CA PHE A 54 7.96 2.15 -37.32
C PHE A 54 7.87 2.47 -35.81
N ILE A 55 7.85 3.75 -35.42
CA ILE A 55 7.68 4.19 -34.03
C ILE A 55 6.31 3.75 -33.50
N VAL A 56 5.24 3.95 -34.28
CA VAL A 56 3.88 3.52 -33.87
C VAL A 56 3.80 2.00 -33.74
N TYR A 57 4.33 1.26 -34.69
CA TYR A 57 4.41 -0.20 -34.65
C TYR A 57 5.16 -0.70 -33.39
N ARG A 58 6.32 -0.10 -33.11
CA ARG A 58 7.12 -0.41 -31.93
C ARG A 58 6.33 -0.16 -30.64
N GLN A 59 5.61 0.96 -30.56
CA GLN A 59 4.78 1.28 -29.42
C GLN A 59 3.67 0.24 -29.21
N GLN A 60 2.96 -0.13 -30.28
CA GLN A 60 1.92 -1.17 -30.24
C GLN A 60 2.47 -2.51 -29.77
N HIS A 61 3.61 -2.96 -30.31
CA HIS A 61 4.24 -4.20 -29.86
C HIS A 61 4.71 -4.16 -28.40
N THR A 62 5.08 -3.00 -27.89
CA THR A 62 5.42 -2.84 -26.46
C THR A 62 4.18 -2.98 -25.61
N GLU A 63 3.06 -2.36 -26.00
CA GLU A 63 1.77 -2.46 -25.31
C GLU A 63 1.22 -3.90 -25.35
N ASP A 64 1.36 -4.59 -26.49
CA ASP A 64 0.97 -6.00 -26.64
C ASP A 64 1.77 -6.91 -25.71
N ARG A 65 3.09 -6.73 -25.62
CA ARG A 65 3.94 -7.48 -24.68
C ARG A 65 3.55 -7.23 -23.24
N GLU A 66 3.35 -5.97 -22.84
CA GLU A 66 2.88 -5.62 -21.50
C GLU A 66 1.51 -6.27 -21.21
N THR A 67 0.64 -6.32 -22.21
CA THR A 67 -0.68 -6.94 -22.07
C THR A 67 -0.57 -8.45 -21.90
N LEU A 68 0.28 -9.12 -22.69
CA LEU A 68 0.53 -10.55 -22.58
C LEU A 68 1.16 -10.92 -21.25
N GLU A 69 2.10 -10.11 -20.73
CA GLU A 69 2.68 -10.30 -19.40
C GLU A 69 1.62 -10.19 -18.31
N LYS A 70 0.72 -9.21 -18.40
CA LYS A 70 -0.42 -9.06 -17.48
C LYS A 70 -1.38 -10.24 -17.59
N MET A 71 -1.69 -10.71 -18.78
CA MET A 71 -2.54 -11.88 -19.00
C MET A 71 -1.90 -13.15 -18.41
N LYS A 72 -0.60 -13.34 -18.59
CA LYS A 72 0.14 -14.44 -17.99
C LYS A 72 0.09 -14.36 -16.47
N PHE A 73 0.35 -13.18 -15.89
CA PHE A 73 0.24 -12.94 -14.46
C PHE A 73 -1.18 -13.28 -13.95
N LEU A 74 -2.24 -12.85 -14.64
CA LEU A 74 -3.62 -13.16 -14.28
C LEU A 74 -3.89 -14.66 -14.32
N SER A 75 -3.47 -15.35 -15.38
CA SER A 75 -3.62 -16.79 -15.52
C SER A 75 -2.91 -17.54 -14.37
N ASP A 76 -1.64 -17.19 -14.14
CA ASP A 76 -0.84 -17.80 -13.07
C ASP A 76 -1.45 -17.51 -11.69
N TYR A 77 -1.95 -16.29 -11.47
CA TYR A 77 -2.62 -15.90 -10.25
C TYR A 77 -3.91 -16.71 -10.01
N CYS A 78 -4.71 -16.96 -11.03
CA CYS A 78 -5.96 -17.71 -10.91
C CYS A 78 -5.73 -19.20 -10.65
N VAL A 79 -4.66 -19.77 -11.18
CA VAL A 79 -4.38 -21.23 -11.14
C VAL A 79 -3.54 -21.64 -9.94
N ALA A 80 -2.53 -20.87 -9.56
CA ALA A 80 -1.61 -21.22 -8.49
C ALA A 80 -2.25 -21.10 -7.08
N SER A 81 -1.88 -21.93 -6.11
CA SER A 81 -2.31 -21.77 -4.72
C SER A 81 -1.40 -20.81 -3.97
N ASN A 82 -1.95 -19.98 -3.06
CA ASN A 82 -1.15 -19.05 -2.26
C ASN A 82 -0.17 -19.73 -1.32
N ALA A 83 -0.54 -20.88 -0.76
CA ALA A 83 0.35 -21.66 0.10
C ALA A 83 1.66 -22.08 -0.59
N ALA A 84 1.60 -22.32 -1.91
CA ALA A 84 2.76 -22.72 -2.70
C ALA A 84 3.50 -21.54 -3.35
N THR A 85 2.85 -20.37 -3.50
CA THR A 85 3.31 -19.29 -4.36
C THR A 85 3.09 -17.88 -3.79
N GLY A 86 2.66 -17.73 -2.55
CA GLY A 86 2.33 -16.45 -1.93
C GLY A 86 3.44 -15.40 -2.06
N SER A 87 4.69 -15.79 -1.85
CA SER A 87 5.85 -14.92 -2.05
C SER A 87 6.15 -14.59 -3.52
N LYS A 88 5.54 -15.30 -4.47
CA LYS A 88 5.76 -15.11 -5.91
C LYS A 88 4.79 -14.09 -6.52
N PHE A 89 3.57 -14.01 -5.98
CA PHE A 89 2.50 -13.13 -6.48
C PHE A 89 2.18 -12.00 -5.53
N ASP A 90 2.32 -12.21 -4.23
CA ASP A 90 2.17 -11.21 -3.20
C ASP A 90 3.26 -11.43 -2.15
N ALA A 91 4.14 -10.44 -2.02
CA ALA A 91 5.21 -10.47 -1.01
C ALA A 91 4.68 -10.31 0.43
N ASN A 92 3.38 -10.01 0.60
CA ASN A 92 2.78 -9.84 1.90
C ASN A 92 2.43 -11.19 2.52
N ALA A 93 3.16 -11.59 3.57
CA ALA A 93 2.98 -12.84 4.29
C ALA A 93 1.59 -13.00 4.96
N ASN A 94 0.79 -11.92 5.06
CA ASN A 94 -0.54 -11.96 5.66
C ASN A 94 -1.67 -12.22 4.65
N VAL A 95 -1.35 -12.41 3.39
CA VAL A 95 -2.30 -12.80 2.35
C VAL A 95 -2.28 -14.31 2.21
N GLU A 96 -3.16 -14.98 2.91
CA GLU A 96 -3.26 -16.45 2.87
C GLU A 96 -4.07 -16.95 1.68
N HIS A 97 -5.05 -16.16 1.22
CA HIS A 97 -5.99 -16.56 0.18
C HIS A 97 -6.05 -15.55 -0.95
N LYS A 98 -6.06 -16.07 -2.17
CA LYS A 98 -6.31 -15.27 -3.37
C LYS A 98 -7.75 -14.78 -3.41
N ASN A 99 -7.91 -13.54 -3.77
CA ASN A 99 -9.21 -12.94 -4.01
C ASN A 99 -9.10 -11.77 -5.00
N ILE A 100 -10.24 -11.31 -5.50
CA ILE A 100 -10.30 -10.25 -6.51
C ILE A 100 -9.71 -8.93 -5.99
N ALA A 101 -9.90 -8.60 -4.73
CA ALA A 101 -9.38 -7.34 -4.19
C ALA A 101 -7.85 -7.33 -4.10
N THR A 102 -7.24 -8.47 -3.72
CA THR A 102 -5.78 -8.64 -3.76
C THR A 102 -5.27 -8.54 -5.20
N LEU A 103 -5.92 -9.20 -6.16
CA LEU A 103 -5.56 -9.13 -7.57
C LEU A 103 -5.62 -7.69 -8.10
N ILE A 104 -6.69 -6.96 -7.81
CA ILE A 104 -6.82 -5.54 -8.18
C ILE A 104 -5.70 -4.69 -7.56
N GLY A 105 -5.26 -5.01 -6.34
CA GLY A 105 -4.14 -4.36 -5.68
C GLY A 105 -2.78 -4.65 -6.34
N GLU A 106 -2.60 -5.83 -6.92
CA GLU A 106 -1.34 -6.24 -7.56
C GLU A 106 -1.13 -5.64 -8.97
N LEU A 107 -2.19 -5.56 -9.77
CA LEU A 107 -2.13 -5.12 -11.16
C LEU A 107 -1.49 -3.74 -11.37
N PRO A 108 -1.80 -2.69 -10.57
CA PRO A 108 -1.26 -1.35 -10.78
C PRO A 108 0.12 -1.12 -10.16
N LYS A 109 0.70 -2.07 -9.39
CA LYS A 109 1.96 -1.86 -8.63
C LYS A 109 3.10 -1.33 -9.49
N GLN A 110 3.32 -1.86 -10.67
CA GLN A 110 4.38 -1.38 -11.57
C GLN A 110 4.16 0.08 -12.01
N GLY A 111 2.90 0.46 -12.26
CA GLY A 111 2.53 1.83 -12.54
C GLY A 111 2.79 2.76 -11.36
N PHE A 112 2.47 2.33 -10.14
CA PHE A 112 2.72 3.10 -8.92
C PHE A 112 4.22 3.27 -8.65
N ILE A 113 5.05 2.26 -8.87
CA ILE A 113 6.50 2.38 -8.75
C ILE A 113 7.02 3.46 -9.71
N ARG A 114 6.65 3.41 -10.99
CA ARG A 114 7.07 4.41 -11.97
C ARG A 114 6.61 5.82 -11.60
N LEU A 115 5.36 5.97 -11.15
CA LEU A 115 4.80 7.26 -10.72
C LEU A 115 5.51 7.79 -9.48
N ASN A 116 5.73 6.94 -8.46
CA ASN A 116 6.41 7.29 -7.22
C ASN A 116 7.83 7.79 -7.50
N ARG A 117 8.60 7.08 -8.32
CA ARG A 117 9.95 7.48 -8.73
C ARG A 117 9.94 8.82 -9.43
N ARG A 118 9.03 9.02 -10.39
CA ARG A 118 8.91 10.28 -11.11
C ARG A 118 8.60 11.45 -10.19
N LEU A 119 7.61 11.30 -9.31
CA LEU A 119 7.25 12.33 -8.32
C LEU A 119 8.42 12.69 -7.41
N LEU A 120 9.18 11.68 -6.95
CA LEU A 120 10.33 11.92 -6.08
C LEU A 120 11.47 12.61 -6.82
N VAL A 121 11.81 12.16 -8.02
CA VAL A 121 12.82 12.81 -8.89
C VAL A 121 12.46 14.26 -9.17
N ASP A 122 11.21 14.55 -9.50
CA ASP A 122 10.74 15.93 -9.70
C ASP A 122 10.88 16.79 -8.43
N ARG A 123 10.64 16.22 -7.25
CA ARG A 123 10.85 16.91 -5.97
C ARG A 123 12.32 17.18 -5.70
N ILE A 124 13.19 16.17 -5.85
CA ILE A 124 14.64 16.32 -5.67
C ILE A 124 15.15 17.40 -6.63
N LYS A 125 14.74 17.36 -7.88
CA LYS A 125 15.12 18.37 -8.88
C LYS A 125 14.73 19.79 -8.48
N LYS A 126 13.53 19.98 -7.92
CA LYS A 126 13.03 21.28 -7.46
C LYS A 126 13.77 21.78 -6.22
N MET A 127 14.17 20.89 -5.32
CA MET A 127 14.79 21.27 -4.04
C MET A 127 16.31 21.37 -4.14
N TYR A 128 16.97 20.52 -4.94
CA TYR A 128 18.41 20.32 -4.93
C TYR A 128 19.06 20.44 -6.31
N GLY A 129 18.27 20.63 -7.36
CA GLY A 129 18.77 20.76 -8.72
C GLY A 129 18.73 19.46 -9.53
N LYS A 130 19.02 19.63 -10.84
CA LYS A 130 18.93 18.53 -11.81
C LYS A 130 19.99 17.46 -11.58
N ASP A 131 21.22 17.88 -11.29
CA ASP A 131 22.36 16.96 -11.21
C ASP A 131 22.17 15.93 -10.09
N LEU A 132 21.69 16.37 -8.91
CA LEU A 132 21.40 15.45 -7.81
C LEU A 132 20.18 14.54 -8.11
N ALA A 133 19.20 15.02 -8.87
CA ALA A 133 18.09 14.20 -9.31
C ALA A 133 18.50 13.10 -10.29
N ASP A 134 19.40 13.43 -11.23
CA ASP A 134 19.97 12.48 -12.18
C ASP A 134 20.86 11.45 -11.47
N GLU A 135 21.69 11.87 -10.52
CA GLU A 135 22.50 10.98 -9.68
C GLU A 135 21.62 10.02 -8.85
N TYR A 136 20.58 10.55 -8.22
CA TYR A 136 19.64 9.73 -7.43
C TYR A 136 19.00 8.61 -8.26
N ILE A 137 18.52 8.91 -9.46
CA ILE A 137 17.89 7.90 -10.31
C ILE A 137 18.90 6.90 -10.85
N ASP A 138 20.11 7.34 -11.14
CA ASP A 138 21.21 6.48 -11.56
C ASP A 138 21.58 5.47 -10.46
N LEU A 139 21.79 5.94 -9.23
CA LEU A 139 22.08 5.10 -8.07
C LEU A 139 20.95 4.08 -7.79
N LEU A 140 19.68 4.49 -7.96
CA LEU A 140 18.53 3.62 -7.79
C LEU A 140 18.46 2.54 -8.89
N ASN A 141 18.71 2.91 -10.15
CA ASN A 141 18.67 1.99 -11.29
C ASN A 141 19.82 0.98 -11.27
N HIS A 142 20.97 1.36 -10.75
CA HIS A 142 22.12 0.48 -10.58
C HIS A 142 22.14 -0.26 -9.23
N HIS A 143 21.05 -0.15 -8.44
CA HIS A 143 20.89 -0.82 -7.13
C HIS A 143 21.96 -0.48 -6.07
N PHE A 144 22.59 0.70 -6.17
CA PHE A 144 23.43 1.22 -5.10
C PHE A 144 22.63 1.72 -3.92
N ILE A 145 21.41 2.20 -4.17
CA ILE A 145 20.44 2.56 -3.15
C ILE A 145 19.14 1.81 -3.39
N TYR A 146 18.39 1.61 -2.31
CA TYR A 146 17.08 0.95 -2.34
C TYR A 146 16.05 1.85 -1.66
N LYS A 147 14.89 2.03 -2.29
CA LYS A 147 13.74 2.70 -1.71
C LYS A 147 12.65 1.67 -1.45
N ASN A 148 12.23 1.56 -0.18
CA ASN A 148 11.14 0.66 0.20
C ASN A 148 9.77 1.23 -0.18
N ASP A 149 8.77 0.35 -0.30
CA ASP A 149 7.33 0.67 -0.44
C ASP A 149 6.97 1.62 -1.58
N GLU A 150 7.63 1.47 -2.71
CA GLU A 150 7.34 2.25 -3.92
C GLU A 150 5.99 1.90 -4.57
N THR A 151 5.38 0.79 -4.17
CA THR A 151 4.10 0.30 -4.74
C THR A 151 2.88 1.07 -4.26
N ASN A 152 3.03 1.92 -3.24
CA ASN A 152 1.97 2.73 -2.66
C ASN A 152 2.33 4.21 -2.67
N LEU A 153 1.33 5.06 -2.93
CA LEU A 153 1.45 6.51 -2.81
C LEU A 153 0.94 7.03 -1.46
N ALA A 154 0.66 6.12 -0.52
CA ALA A 154 0.18 6.41 0.82
C ALA A 154 1.31 6.28 1.86
N ASN A 155 1.09 6.81 3.05
CA ASN A 155 1.94 6.56 4.20
C ASN A 155 1.97 5.06 4.51
N TYR A 156 3.15 4.54 4.86
CA TYR A 156 3.29 3.11 5.12
C TYR A 156 2.69 2.74 6.47
N CYS A 157 3.22 3.28 7.54
CA CYS A 157 2.74 3.06 8.91
C CYS A 157 2.48 4.38 9.61
N ALA A 158 1.56 4.39 10.55
CA ALA A 158 1.33 5.54 11.41
C ALA A 158 0.96 5.09 12.83
N SER A 159 1.42 5.89 13.79
CA SER A 159 0.87 5.92 15.15
C SER A 159 -0.17 7.02 15.20
N ILE A 160 -1.36 6.71 15.68
CA ILE A 160 -2.47 7.65 15.75
C ILE A 160 -2.83 7.96 17.18
N THR A 161 -3.12 9.25 17.45
CA THR A 161 -3.77 9.64 18.69
C THR A 161 -5.27 9.41 18.60
N MET A 162 -5.86 8.86 19.65
CA MET A 162 -7.29 8.57 19.70
C MET A 162 -8.10 9.75 20.30
N TYR A 163 -7.44 10.75 20.88
CA TYR A 163 -8.09 11.85 21.58
C TYR A 163 -9.14 12.62 20.74
N PRO A 164 -8.86 13.01 19.48
CA PRO A 164 -9.84 13.68 18.63
C PRO A 164 -11.11 12.83 18.40
N TRP A 165 -10.95 11.52 18.27
CA TRP A 165 -12.08 10.60 18.14
C TRP A 165 -12.91 10.51 19.40
N LEU A 166 -12.29 10.52 20.58
CA LEU A 166 -12.99 10.49 21.85
C LEU A 166 -13.82 11.74 22.12
N ILE A 167 -13.45 12.88 21.52
CA ILE A 167 -14.19 14.15 21.63
C ILE A 167 -15.26 14.26 20.54
N GLY A 168 -14.86 14.06 19.29
CA GLY A 168 -15.66 14.41 18.10
C GLY A 168 -16.24 13.21 17.35
N GLY A 169 -15.94 11.97 17.75
CA GLY A 169 -16.30 10.79 16.98
C GLY A 169 -15.48 10.66 15.71
N THR A 170 -15.99 9.93 14.71
CA THR A 170 -15.27 9.64 13.46
C THR A 170 -15.41 10.72 12.38
N ASN A 171 -16.10 11.81 12.65
CA ASN A 171 -16.34 12.87 11.65
C ASN A 171 -15.05 13.49 11.10
N SER A 172 -14.01 13.59 11.93
CA SER A 172 -12.70 14.14 11.56
C SER A 172 -11.88 13.25 10.62
N ILE A 173 -12.24 11.98 10.50
CA ILE A 173 -11.53 10.96 9.71
C ILE A 173 -12.39 10.33 8.59
N GLY A 174 -13.49 10.98 8.24
CA GLY A 174 -14.35 10.58 7.12
C GLY A 174 -15.49 9.63 7.47
N GLY A 175 -15.70 9.34 8.76
CA GLY A 175 -16.86 8.59 9.25
C GLY A 175 -18.00 9.51 9.71
N ASN A 176 -19.06 8.90 10.20
CA ASN A 176 -20.21 9.61 10.77
C ASN A 176 -20.70 8.88 12.03
N SER A 177 -19.89 8.89 13.07
CA SER A 177 -20.27 8.38 14.38
C SER A 177 -19.92 9.38 15.47
N THR A 178 -20.75 9.41 16.52
CA THR A 178 -20.53 10.23 17.71
C THR A 178 -19.39 9.67 18.55
N ALA A 179 -18.89 10.47 19.49
CA ALA A 179 -17.91 10.04 20.48
C ALA A 179 -18.46 8.87 21.33
N PRO A 180 -17.61 7.92 21.74
CA PRO A 180 -18.03 6.83 22.61
C PRO A 180 -18.37 7.34 24.01
N THR A 181 -19.43 6.82 24.62
CA THR A 181 -19.89 7.21 25.96
C THR A 181 -19.76 6.12 27.01
N ASN A 182 -19.57 4.87 26.60
CA ASN A 182 -19.47 3.69 27.45
C ASN A 182 -18.52 2.67 26.84
N LEU A 183 -18.17 1.62 27.58
CA LEU A 183 -17.22 0.58 27.16
C LEU A 183 -17.63 -0.11 25.85
N LYS A 184 -18.91 -0.45 25.70
CA LYS A 184 -19.44 -1.08 24.47
C LYS A 184 -19.27 -0.19 23.25
N SER A 185 -19.64 1.10 23.37
CA SER A 185 -19.52 2.05 22.24
C SER A 185 -18.05 2.38 21.95
N PHE A 186 -17.18 2.38 22.96
CA PHE A 186 -15.74 2.50 22.78
C PHE A 186 -15.17 1.33 21.97
N CYS A 187 -15.41 0.09 22.39
CA CYS A 187 -14.86 -1.09 21.71
C CYS A 187 -15.36 -1.22 20.26
N GLY A 188 -16.67 -1.04 20.03
CA GLY A 188 -17.24 -1.09 18.68
C GLY A 188 -16.75 0.07 17.79
N GLY A 189 -16.70 1.28 18.34
CA GLY A 189 -16.20 2.45 17.63
C GLY A 189 -14.69 2.36 17.33
N PHE A 190 -13.92 1.79 18.26
CA PHE A 190 -12.49 1.55 18.10
C PHE A 190 -12.19 0.64 16.90
N ILE A 191 -12.90 -0.48 16.79
CA ILE A 191 -12.76 -1.39 15.65
C ILE A 191 -12.99 -0.64 14.34
N ASN A 192 -14.07 0.13 14.25
CA ASN A 192 -14.40 0.91 13.05
C ASN A 192 -13.34 1.98 12.76
N MET A 193 -12.87 2.70 13.78
CA MET A 193 -11.80 3.70 13.64
C MET A 193 -10.52 3.07 13.09
N VAL A 194 -10.10 1.93 13.66
CA VAL A 194 -8.88 1.25 13.20
C VAL A 194 -9.02 0.77 11.75
N PHE A 195 -10.18 0.24 11.35
CA PHE A 195 -10.42 -0.11 9.95
C PHE A 195 -10.36 1.10 9.02
N MET A 196 -10.97 2.22 9.40
CA MET A 196 -10.93 3.45 8.61
C MET A 196 -9.51 3.97 8.44
N VAL A 197 -8.77 4.14 9.53
CA VAL A 197 -7.39 4.65 9.47
C VAL A 197 -6.47 3.67 8.75
N SER A 198 -6.59 2.37 9.02
CA SER A 198 -5.77 1.37 8.36
C SER A 198 -6.01 1.29 6.84
N SER A 199 -7.19 1.67 6.37
CA SER A 199 -7.48 1.76 4.93
C SER A 199 -6.69 2.86 4.21
N MET A 200 -6.20 3.85 4.95
CA MET A 200 -5.38 4.97 4.45
C MET A 200 -3.87 4.69 4.52
N LEU A 201 -3.47 3.57 5.12
CA LEU A 201 -2.08 3.19 5.33
C LEU A 201 -1.73 1.94 4.53
N ALA A 202 -0.51 1.88 4.04
CA ALA A 202 -0.02 0.69 3.35
C ALA A 202 0.38 -0.43 4.31
N GLY A 203 0.80 -0.10 5.53
CA GLY A 203 1.30 -1.02 6.54
C GLY A 203 0.51 -0.95 7.86
N ALA A 204 1.20 -0.72 8.96
CA ALA A 204 0.65 -0.82 10.30
C ALA A 204 -0.04 0.46 10.81
N CYS A 205 -1.03 0.25 11.66
CA CYS A 205 -1.69 1.28 12.47
C CYS A 205 -1.41 1.02 13.94
N ALA A 206 -0.71 1.92 14.61
CA ALA A 206 -0.47 1.82 16.05
C ALA A 206 -1.40 2.75 16.82
N THR A 207 -1.92 2.26 17.95
CA THR A 207 -2.77 3.01 18.87
C THR A 207 -2.15 2.96 20.27
N PRO A 208 -1.13 3.80 20.55
CA PRO A 208 -0.37 3.72 21.79
C PRO A 208 -1.21 4.00 23.05
N GLU A 209 -2.28 4.75 22.91
CA GLU A 209 -3.16 5.17 23.99
C GLU A 209 -4.30 4.17 24.29
N PHE A 210 -4.41 3.09 23.49
CA PHE A 210 -5.57 2.17 23.56
C PHE A 210 -5.84 1.63 24.94
N LEU A 211 -4.82 1.09 25.63
CA LEU A 211 -5.00 0.48 26.94
C LEU A 211 -5.42 1.52 28.01
N MET A 212 -4.92 2.74 27.91
CA MET A 212 -5.29 3.85 28.80
C MET A 212 -6.79 4.18 28.65
N TYR A 213 -7.27 4.34 27.42
CA TYR A 213 -8.69 4.63 27.19
C TYR A 213 -9.59 3.43 27.47
N MET A 214 -9.14 2.22 27.19
CA MET A 214 -9.87 1.00 27.57
C MET A 214 -10.08 0.97 29.08
N ASN A 215 -9.01 1.19 29.86
CA ASN A 215 -9.08 1.26 31.31
C ASN A 215 -10.02 2.38 31.81
N TYR A 216 -9.98 3.57 31.19
CA TYR A 216 -10.89 4.68 31.51
C TYR A 216 -12.37 4.25 31.38
N PHE A 217 -12.76 3.62 30.27
CA PHE A 217 -14.13 3.17 30.07
C PHE A 217 -14.53 2.00 30.98
N ILE A 218 -13.60 1.11 31.31
CA ILE A 218 -13.83 0.04 32.29
C ILE A 218 -14.08 0.65 33.65
N GLN A 219 -13.26 1.59 34.12
CA GLN A 219 -13.44 2.28 35.39
C GLN A 219 -14.75 3.07 35.44
N LYS A 220 -15.14 3.70 34.33
CA LYS A 220 -16.40 4.44 34.25
C LYS A 220 -17.62 3.54 34.40
N GLU A 221 -17.54 2.28 33.97
CA GLU A 221 -18.64 1.32 34.02
C GLU A 221 -18.66 0.49 35.31
N TYR A 222 -17.49 0.07 35.81
CA TYR A 222 -17.36 -0.86 36.93
C TYR A 222 -16.69 -0.27 38.19
N GLY A 223 -16.23 0.97 38.17
CA GLY A 223 -15.53 1.62 39.27
C GLY A 223 -14.01 1.46 39.23
N LYS A 224 -13.31 2.29 39.96
CA LYS A 224 -11.84 2.31 39.99
C LYS A 224 -11.19 1.06 40.59
N ASP A 225 -11.95 0.29 41.35
CA ASP A 225 -11.57 -0.94 42.07
C ASP A 225 -12.02 -2.22 41.31
N TYR A 226 -12.35 -2.13 40.02
CA TYR A 226 -12.92 -3.24 39.24
C TYR A 226 -12.05 -4.50 39.26
N TRP A 227 -10.72 -4.35 39.35
CA TRP A 227 -9.80 -5.51 39.40
C TRP A 227 -9.89 -6.27 40.74
N GLU A 228 -10.25 -5.61 41.85
CA GLU A 228 -10.48 -6.27 43.16
C GLU A 228 -11.79 -7.04 43.15
N ARG A 229 -12.72 -6.65 42.26
CA ARG A 229 -14.05 -7.25 42.09
C ARG A 229 -14.21 -8.04 40.78
N ALA A 230 -13.09 -8.54 40.23
CA ALA A 230 -13.06 -9.22 38.96
C ALA A 230 -14.06 -10.38 38.85
N ASP A 231 -14.31 -11.11 39.94
CA ASP A 231 -15.24 -12.24 40.02
C ASP A 231 -16.70 -11.84 40.27
N GLU A 232 -16.98 -10.54 40.44
CA GLU A 232 -18.36 -10.06 40.62
C GLU A 232 -19.19 -10.28 39.34
N VAL A 233 -20.36 -10.92 39.52
CA VAL A 233 -21.29 -11.17 38.39
C VAL A 233 -22.06 -9.90 38.10
N VAL A 234 -21.83 -9.33 36.91
CA VAL A 234 -22.44 -8.08 36.46
C VAL A 234 -23.45 -8.27 35.36
N ASP A 235 -23.41 -9.40 34.66
CA ASP A 235 -24.38 -9.76 33.64
C ASP A 235 -25.19 -10.99 34.11
N LEU A 236 -26.44 -10.75 34.41
CA LEU A 236 -27.40 -11.77 34.88
C LEU A 236 -28.08 -12.52 33.73
N SER A 237 -27.62 -12.34 32.47
CA SER A 237 -28.07 -13.14 31.35
C SER A 237 -27.85 -14.64 31.56
N LEU A 238 -28.37 -15.48 30.68
CA LEU A 238 -28.25 -16.96 30.78
C LEU A 238 -26.81 -17.46 31.04
N ARG A 239 -25.77 -16.65 30.72
CA ARG A 239 -24.35 -17.02 30.87
C ARG A 239 -23.68 -16.49 32.13
N LYS A 240 -24.33 -15.62 32.89
CA LYS A 240 -23.80 -15.03 34.16
C LYS A 240 -22.32 -14.64 34.03
N ARG A 241 -22.03 -13.50 33.43
CA ARG A 241 -20.64 -13.07 33.18
C ARG A 241 -20.14 -12.22 34.35
N THR A 242 -18.89 -12.47 34.77
CA THR A 242 -18.15 -11.63 35.72
C THR A 242 -17.56 -10.40 35.04
N ILE A 243 -17.09 -9.42 35.81
CA ILE A 243 -16.38 -8.24 35.29
C ILE A 243 -15.20 -8.67 34.40
N ASP A 244 -14.37 -9.59 34.90
CA ASP A 244 -13.21 -10.11 34.13
C ASP A 244 -13.65 -10.74 32.81
N LYS A 245 -14.70 -11.58 32.84
CA LYS A 245 -15.21 -12.21 31.61
C LYS A 245 -15.76 -11.19 30.59
N VAL A 246 -16.45 -10.16 31.07
CA VAL A 246 -16.95 -9.10 30.18
C VAL A 246 -15.78 -8.33 29.53
N ILE A 247 -14.77 -7.97 30.30
CA ILE A 247 -13.57 -7.30 29.78
C ILE A 247 -12.86 -8.19 28.76
N THR A 248 -12.65 -9.46 29.11
CA THR A 248 -12.06 -10.46 28.20
C THR A 248 -12.84 -10.58 26.92
N ASP A 249 -14.18 -10.66 26.96
CA ASP A 249 -15.06 -10.76 25.79
C ASP A 249 -14.87 -9.54 24.85
N TYR A 250 -14.70 -8.33 25.39
CA TYR A 250 -14.42 -7.15 24.58
C TYR A 250 -13.04 -7.19 23.93
N PHE A 251 -12.00 -7.63 24.62
CA PHE A 251 -10.68 -7.81 24.04
C PHE A 251 -10.72 -8.89 22.94
N GLU A 252 -11.36 -10.02 23.19
CA GLU A 252 -11.55 -11.08 22.20
C GLU A 252 -12.26 -10.54 20.96
N GLN A 253 -13.35 -9.77 21.14
CA GLN A 253 -14.09 -9.16 20.03
C GLN A 253 -13.21 -8.25 19.18
N ILE A 254 -12.38 -7.40 19.82
CA ILE A 254 -11.46 -6.50 19.12
C ILE A 254 -10.43 -7.32 18.32
N VAL A 255 -9.77 -8.29 18.97
CA VAL A 255 -8.75 -9.12 18.33
C VAL A 255 -9.34 -9.91 17.17
N TYR A 256 -10.48 -10.58 17.38
CA TYR A 256 -11.13 -11.34 16.29
C TYR A 256 -11.54 -10.44 15.12
N SER A 257 -12.05 -9.25 15.40
CA SER A 257 -12.46 -8.32 14.34
C SER A 257 -11.26 -7.82 13.54
N LEU A 258 -10.18 -7.42 14.21
CA LEU A 258 -9.00 -6.86 13.55
C LEU A 258 -8.12 -7.93 12.87
N ASN A 259 -8.17 -9.18 13.34
CA ASN A 259 -7.45 -10.29 12.74
C ASN A 259 -8.15 -10.91 11.52
N GLN A 260 -9.29 -10.37 11.10
CA GLN A 260 -9.98 -10.83 9.92
C GLN A 260 -9.54 -10.05 8.67
N PRO A 261 -9.33 -10.73 7.53
CA PRO A 261 -9.14 -10.05 6.26
C PRO A 261 -10.35 -9.18 5.91
N THR A 262 -10.11 -7.94 5.53
CA THR A 262 -11.17 -6.97 5.20
C THR A 262 -11.00 -6.37 3.82
N GLY A 263 -12.10 -6.01 3.17
CA GLY A 263 -12.10 -5.35 1.88
C GLY A 263 -11.36 -4.00 1.88
N ALA A 264 -11.44 -3.26 2.99
CA ALA A 264 -10.73 -1.99 3.16
C ALA A 264 -9.19 -2.12 3.12
N ARG A 265 -8.69 -3.32 3.33
CA ARG A 265 -7.24 -3.67 3.32
C ARG A 265 -6.87 -4.64 2.21
N ASN A 266 -7.60 -4.65 1.09
CA ASN A 266 -7.39 -5.63 0.02
C ASN A 266 -7.38 -7.08 0.54
N TYR A 267 -8.29 -7.38 1.48
CA TYR A 267 -8.41 -8.68 2.15
C TYR A 267 -7.15 -9.10 2.95
N GLN A 268 -6.43 -8.14 3.49
CA GLN A 268 -5.42 -8.37 4.51
C GLN A 268 -5.98 -8.06 5.90
N ALA A 269 -5.51 -8.76 6.91
CA ALA A 269 -5.76 -8.38 8.30
C ALA A 269 -5.08 -7.05 8.62
N VAL A 270 -5.63 -6.31 9.58
CA VAL A 270 -5.00 -5.07 10.05
C VAL A 270 -3.75 -5.38 10.84
N PHE A 271 -2.62 -4.77 10.48
CA PHE A 271 -1.43 -4.74 11.33
C PHE A 271 -1.65 -3.74 12.45
N TRP A 272 -2.23 -4.20 13.53
CA TRP A 272 -2.50 -3.36 14.67
C TRP A 272 -1.44 -3.54 15.74
N ASN A 273 -0.87 -2.42 16.23
CA ASN A 273 0.06 -2.39 17.35
C ASN A 273 -0.55 -1.67 18.55
N ILE A 274 -0.38 -2.27 19.73
CA ILE A 274 -0.64 -1.65 21.02
C ILE A 274 0.68 -1.44 21.75
N SER A 275 0.70 -0.48 22.66
CA SER A 275 1.90 -0.16 23.44
C SER A 275 1.72 -0.53 24.89
N TYR A 276 2.78 -1.11 25.44
CA TYR A 276 2.94 -1.33 26.88
C TYR A 276 4.05 -0.41 27.38
N TYR A 277 3.80 0.27 28.47
CA TYR A 277 4.73 1.22 29.06
C TYR A 277 5.10 0.78 30.46
N ASP A 278 6.37 0.95 30.84
CA ASP A 278 6.73 0.96 32.22
C ASP A 278 6.20 2.24 32.91
N ARG A 279 6.17 2.24 34.21
CA ARG A 279 5.59 3.37 34.96
C ARG A 279 6.29 4.71 34.71
N PRO A 280 7.63 4.82 34.73
CA PRO A 280 8.30 6.09 34.46
C PRO A 280 8.01 6.64 33.06
N TYR A 281 7.97 5.77 32.05
CA TYR A 281 7.68 6.18 30.66
C TYR A 281 6.23 6.61 30.51
N PHE A 282 5.29 5.86 31.10
CA PHE A 282 3.87 6.20 31.12
C PHE A 282 3.61 7.56 31.77
N GLU A 283 4.17 7.80 32.97
CA GLU A 283 4.05 9.07 33.67
C GLU A 283 4.65 10.24 32.89
N SER A 284 5.75 10.02 32.18
CA SER A 284 6.36 11.03 31.30
C SER A 284 5.45 11.43 30.14
N LEU A 285 4.75 10.47 29.54
CA LEU A 285 3.86 10.73 28.39
C LEU A 285 2.49 11.25 28.83
N PHE A 286 1.91 10.68 29.88
CA PHE A 286 0.50 10.84 30.23
C PHE A 286 0.27 11.39 31.66
N GLY A 287 1.31 11.71 32.41
CA GLY A 287 1.18 12.16 33.81
C GLY A 287 0.37 13.45 33.96
N ASN A 288 0.29 14.28 32.94
CA ASN A 288 -0.53 15.51 32.91
C ASN A 288 -1.71 15.39 31.94
N PHE A 289 -2.12 14.18 31.59
CA PHE A 289 -3.20 13.95 30.65
C PHE A 289 -4.56 14.06 31.36
N TYR A 290 -5.52 14.69 30.67
CA TYR A 290 -6.91 14.77 31.13
C TYR A 290 -7.82 14.08 30.11
N PHE A 291 -8.70 13.23 30.61
CA PHE A 291 -9.74 12.63 29.80
C PHE A 291 -10.79 13.68 29.35
N PRO A 292 -11.63 13.36 28.35
CA PRO A 292 -12.64 14.33 27.86
C PRO A 292 -13.62 14.84 28.90
N ASP A 293 -13.84 14.12 30.00
CA ASP A 293 -14.68 14.52 31.13
C ASP A 293 -13.92 15.33 32.21
N GLY A 294 -12.65 15.64 31.97
CA GLY A 294 -11.79 16.37 32.91
C GLY A 294 -11.19 15.53 34.06
N SER A 295 -11.44 14.20 34.09
CA SER A 295 -10.75 13.30 35.02
C SER A 295 -9.29 13.06 34.59
N GLN A 296 -8.45 12.70 35.55
CA GLN A 296 -7.02 12.43 35.36
C GLN A 296 -6.71 10.97 35.69
#